data_e2d2d74039eaae80fb5d1c5005948173
#
_entry.id   e2d2d74039eaae80fb5d1c5005948173
#
_cell.length_a   1.000
_cell.length_b   1.000
_cell.length_c   1.000
_cell.angle_alpha   90.00
_cell.angle_beta   90.00
_cell.angle_gamma   90.00
#
_symmetry.space_group_name_H-M   'P 1'
#
loop_
_entity.id
_entity.type
_entity.pdbx_description
1 polymer ?
#
loop_
_entity_poly.entity_id
_entity_poly.type
_entity_poly.pdbx_seq_one_letter_code
_entity_poly.pdbx_strand_id
1 'polypeptide(L)'
;MKKAVSILAAAALAASCVSPVYAAEEGTHIYVLTAPEDHGWTGSVATFAKEKIDEVNEEGTYSAELITSANAAEQIVNVEDIIASGEDNIAVVIQPIDDTVQSAIQQLVDAEIPYVAFDRIIDGVSASAVSNVKGDNEGIGAASAAYFVSEGLQPGDAVYVYQGDTSSVTT
;
A
#
# COMPACT_ATOMS: atom_id res chain seq x y z
N MET A 1 -51.30 -31.36 34.29
CA MET A 1 -50.15 -31.71 33.47
C MET A 1 -49.80 -30.49 32.62
N LYS A 2 -48.81 -29.69 33.04
CA LYS A 2 -48.38 -28.47 32.33
C LYS A 2 -47.16 -28.81 31.52
N LYS A 3 -47.23 -28.72 30.21
CA LYS A 3 -46.12 -28.91 29.30
C LYS A 3 -45.27 -27.63 29.26
N ALA A 4 -44.05 -27.71 29.75
CA ALA A 4 -43.05 -26.65 29.59
C ALA A 4 -42.48 -26.74 28.18
N VAL A 5 -42.66 -25.68 27.41
CA VAL A 5 -42.02 -25.50 26.11
C VAL A 5 -40.68 -24.80 26.35
N SER A 6 -39.60 -25.54 26.20
CA SER A 6 -38.24 -24.96 26.24
C SER A 6 -37.96 -24.28 24.87
N ILE A 7 -37.91 -22.97 24.88
CA ILE A 7 -37.42 -22.17 23.74
C ILE A 7 -35.91 -22.18 23.83
N LEU A 8 -35.26 -22.95 22.94
CA LEU A 8 -33.82 -22.85 22.71
C LEU A 8 -33.58 -21.62 21.85
N ALA A 9 -33.12 -20.54 22.46
CA ALA A 9 -32.61 -19.39 21.74
C ALA A 9 -31.23 -19.75 21.15
N ALA A 10 -31.20 -20.06 19.87
CA ALA A 10 -29.95 -20.14 19.11
C ALA A 10 -29.39 -18.72 18.94
N ALA A 11 -28.48 -18.33 19.80
CA ALA A 11 -27.65 -17.15 19.58
C ALA A 11 -26.67 -17.47 18.44
N ALA A 12 -27.03 -17.09 17.22
CA ALA A 12 -26.08 -17.06 16.12
C ALA A 12 -25.04 -15.97 16.44
N LEU A 13 -23.86 -16.40 16.89
CA LEU A 13 -22.68 -15.54 16.88
C LEU A 13 -22.35 -15.24 15.40
N ALA A 14 -22.84 -14.13 14.92
CA ALA A 14 -22.24 -13.48 13.78
C ALA A 14 -20.85 -13.01 14.23
N ALA A 15 -19.83 -13.84 13.99
CA ALA A 15 -18.45 -13.40 14.00
C ALA A 15 -18.32 -12.43 12.81
N SER A 16 -18.68 -11.16 13.04
CA SER A 16 -18.25 -10.09 12.18
C SER A 16 -16.73 -10.12 12.24
N CYS A 17 -16.09 -10.47 11.12
CA CYS A 17 -14.67 -10.17 10.89
C CYS A 17 -14.56 -8.64 10.88
N VAL A 18 -14.49 -8.05 12.05
CA VAL A 18 -14.04 -6.68 12.22
C VAL A 18 -12.55 -6.78 12.02
N SER A 19 -12.09 -6.52 10.80
CA SER A 19 -10.69 -6.17 10.63
C SER A 19 -10.40 -5.06 11.62
N PRO A 20 -9.34 -5.14 12.42
CA PRO A 20 -9.01 -4.04 13.32
C PRO A 20 -8.84 -2.80 12.44
N VAL A 21 -9.70 -1.83 12.63
CA VAL A 21 -9.48 -0.49 12.07
C VAL A 21 -8.34 0.05 12.91
N TYR A 22 -7.13 -0.01 12.38
CA TYR A 22 -6.00 0.71 12.93
C TYR A 22 -6.27 2.20 12.69
N ALA A 23 -6.96 2.84 13.62
CA ALA A 23 -6.90 4.29 13.72
C ALA A 23 -5.54 4.60 14.35
N ALA A 24 -4.71 5.37 13.66
CA ALA A 24 -3.48 5.86 14.25
C ALA A 24 -3.81 6.65 15.52
N GLU A 25 -3.08 6.41 16.59
CA GLU A 25 -3.26 7.15 17.84
C GLU A 25 -2.78 8.59 17.64
N GLU A 26 -3.34 9.53 18.42
CA GLU A 26 -2.87 10.92 18.41
C GLU A 26 -1.37 10.96 18.74
N GLY A 27 -0.61 11.73 17.98
CA GLY A 27 0.85 11.81 18.10
C GLY A 27 1.64 10.71 17.35
N THR A 28 0.97 9.87 16.54
CA THR A 28 1.70 8.91 15.69
C THR A 28 2.65 9.64 14.73
N HIS A 29 3.90 9.16 14.63
CA HIS A 29 4.86 9.59 13.63
C HIS A 29 4.74 8.72 12.38
N ILE A 30 4.57 9.35 11.21
CA ILE A 30 4.33 8.65 9.93
C ILE A 30 5.55 8.81 9.04
N TYR A 31 6.24 7.71 8.78
CA TYR A 31 7.32 7.65 7.81
C TYR A 31 6.76 7.35 6.41
N VAL A 32 6.99 8.25 5.44
CA VAL A 32 6.57 8.07 4.05
C VAL A 32 7.80 7.73 3.20
N LEU A 33 7.91 6.48 2.77
CA LEU A 33 9.03 5.99 1.97
C LEU A 33 8.64 5.92 0.49
N THR A 34 9.39 6.62 -0.36
CA THR A 34 9.16 6.68 -1.81
C THR A 34 10.37 6.27 -2.63
N ALA A 35 10.13 5.93 -3.90
CA ALA A 35 11.15 5.79 -4.91
C ALA A 35 11.83 7.15 -5.21
N PRO A 36 12.93 7.19 -5.98
CA PRO A 36 13.66 8.43 -6.30
C PRO A 36 12.78 9.48 -6.96
N GLU A 37 13.05 10.75 -6.66
CA GLU A 37 12.33 11.92 -7.19
C GLU A 37 12.82 12.36 -8.58
N ASP A 38 13.40 11.46 -9.34
CA ASP A 38 14.22 11.83 -10.51
C ASP A 38 13.40 12.22 -11.75
N HIS A 39 12.23 11.64 -11.97
CA HIS A 39 11.39 11.98 -13.14
C HIS A 39 9.98 11.38 -13.11
N GLY A 40 9.11 11.87 -13.98
CA GLY A 40 7.82 11.26 -14.29
C GLY A 40 6.92 11.00 -13.08
N TRP A 41 6.43 9.78 -12.99
CA TRP A 41 5.50 9.35 -11.95
C TRP A 41 6.10 9.48 -10.54
N THR A 42 7.31 9.00 -10.33
CA THR A 42 7.96 9.02 -9.02
C THR A 42 8.22 10.44 -8.51
N GLY A 43 8.60 11.36 -9.40
CA GLY A 43 8.73 12.78 -9.07
C GLY A 43 7.41 13.42 -8.67
N SER A 44 6.30 13.06 -9.34
CA SER A 44 4.96 13.52 -8.97
C SER A 44 4.54 12.96 -7.62
N VAL A 45 4.80 11.66 -7.36
CA VAL A 45 4.52 11.02 -6.07
C VAL A 45 5.22 11.76 -4.93
N ALA A 46 6.51 12.03 -5.06
CA ALA A 46 7.27 12.74 -4.04
C ALA A 46 6.77 14.17 -3.81
N THR A 47 6.38 14.87 -4.87
CA THR A 47 5.80 16.22 -4.76
C THR A 47 4.51 16.22 -3.96
N PHE A 48 3.55 15.35 -4.31
CA PHE A 48 2.28 15.24 -3.59
C PHE A 48 2.46 14.70 -2.17
N ALA A 49 3.43 13.82 -1.96
CA ALA A 49 3.77 13.35 -0.61
C ALA A 49 4.25 14.51 0.27
N LYS A 50 5.13 15.37 -0.23
CA LYS A 50 5.61 16.57 0.50
C LYS A 50 4.45 17.51 0.85
N GLU A 51 3.60 17.83 -0.12
CA GLU A 51 2.43 18.70 0.10
C GLU A 51 1.54 18.12 1.20
N LYS A 52 1.27 16.81 1.17
CA LYS A 52 0.41 16.16 2.17
C LYS A 52 1.06 16.05 3.54
N ILE A 53 2.37 15.83 3.59
CA ILE A 53 3.15 15.83 4.84
C ILE A 53 3.09 17.22 5.50
N ASP A 54 3.25 18.29 4.71
CA ASP A 54 3.16 19.65 5.22
C ASP A 54 1.77 19.92 5.85
N GLU A 55 0.68 19.50 5.16
CA GLU A 55 -0.68 19.60 5.70
C GLU A 55 -0.84 18.81 7.02
N VAL A 56 -0.37 17.56 7.07
CA VAL A 56 -0.46 16.71 8.28
C VAL A 56 0.29 17.36 9.45
N ASN A 57 1.48 17.89 9.19
CA ASN A 57 2.29 18.54 10.20
C ASN A 57 1.67 19.88 10.68
N GLU A 58 1.01 20.62 9.77
CA GLU A 58 0.28 21.85 10.13
C GLU A 58 -0.96 21.56 10.99
N GLU A 59 -1.67 20.46 10.73
CA GLU A 59 -2.81 20.03 11.55
C GLU A 59 -2.40 19.64 12.98
N GLY A 60 -1.17 19.14 13.17
CA GLY A 60 -0.55 18.86 14.45
C GLY A 60 -1.10 17.67 15.22
N THR A 61 -2.04 16.90 14.66
CA THR A 61 -2.54 15.66 15.27
C THR A 61 -1.53 14.52 15.12
N TYR A 62 -0.84 14.49 13.99
CA TYR A 62 0.21 13.56 13.64
C TYR A 62 1.46 14.32 13.24
N SER A 63 2.59 13.63 13.17
CA SER A 63 3.78 14.14 12.49
C SER A 63 4.14 13.21 11.33
N ALA A 64 4.71 13.75 10.28
CA ALA A 64 5.11 12.95 9.14
C ALA A 64 6.40 13.47 8.51
N GLU A 65 7.19 12.55 7.92
CA GLU A 65 8.37 12.89 7.13
C GLU A 65 8.50 12.03 5.88
N LEU A 66 9.16 12.57 4.86
CA LEU A 66 9.44 11.89 3.61
C LEU A 66 10.87 11.37 3.58
N ILE A 67 11.02 10.08 3.29
CA ILE A 67 12.31 9.43 3.04
C ILE A 67 12.28 8.90 1.60
N THR A 68 13.12 9.46 0.74
CA THR A 68 13.31 8.95 -0.62
C THR A 68 14.51 8.03 -0.67
N SER A 69 14.42 6.96 -1.45
CA SER A 69 15.49 5.98 -1.61
C SER A 69 15.92 5.89 -3.07
N ALA A 70 17.21 5.94 -3.34
CA ALA A 70 17.72 5.86 -4.71
C ALA A 70 17.57 4.47 -5.35
N ASN A 71 17.43 3.43 -4.52
CA ASN A 71 17.28 2.03 -4.94
C ASN A 71 16.71 1.18 -3.80
N ALA A 72 16.35 -0.08 -4.12
CA ALA A 72 15.77 -0.99 -3.13
C ALA A 72 16.69 -1.28 -1.94
N ALA A 73 18.01 -1.36 -2.14
CA ALA A 73 18.95 -1.61 -1.05
C ALA A 73 18.95 -0.45 -0.03
N GLU A 74 18.90 0.78 -0.50
CA GLU A 74 18.75 1.95 0.37
C GLU A 74 17.40 1.99 1.07
N GLN A 75 16.31 1.62 0.36
CA GLN A 75 14.99 1.55 0.98
C GLN A 75 14.92 0.50 2.09
N ILE A 76 15.58 -0.65 1.91
CA ILE A 76 15.71 -1.68 2.95
C ILE A 76 16.41 -1.10 4.18
N VAL A 77 17.54 -0.41 4.00
CA VAL A 77 18.28 0.22 5.11
C VAL A 77 17.41 1.25 5.82
N ASN A 78 16.70 2.10 5.09
CA ASN A 78 15.81 3.10 5.69
C ASN A 78 14.69 2.45 6.54
N VAL A 79 14.12 1.33 6.10
CA VAL A 79 13.14 0.57 6.90
C VAL A 79 13.80 -0.02 8.16
N GLU A 80 15.00 -0.58 8.03
CA GLU A 80 15.75 -1.13 9.16
C GLU A 80 16.12 -0.04 10.18
N ASP A 81 16.49 1.16 9.72
CA ASP A 81 16.79 2.30 10.58
C ASP A 81 15.54 2.78 11.34
N ILE A 82 14.37 2.83 10.69
CA ILE A 82 13.10 3.15 11.34
C ILE A 82 12.80 2.15 12.46
N ILE A 83 12.94 0.86 12.20
CA ILE A 83 12.73 -0.18 13.22
C ILE A 83 13.74 -0.05 14.35
N ALA A 84 15.00 0.21 14.01
CA ALA A 84 16.11 0.33 14.98
C ALA A 84 16.01 1.60 15.82
N SER A 85 15.30 2.62 15.40
CA SER A 85 15.08 3.85 16.19
C SER A 85 14.43 3.55 17.53
N GLY A 86 13.61 2.50 17.59
CA GLY A 86 12.88 2.13 18.79
C GLY A 86 11.82 3.16 19.20
N GLU A 87 11.41 4.02 18.29
CA GLU A 87 10.31 4.96 18.54
C GLU A 87 9.00 4.22 18.75
N ASP A 88 8.28 4.61 19.76
CA ASP A 88 6.92 4.16 20.00
C ASP A 88 5.94 4.94 19.09
N ASN A 89 4.80 4.33 18.77
CA ASN A 89 3.70 4.97 18.05
C ASN A 89 4.09 5.49 16.67
N ILE A 90 4.67 4.62 15.83
CA ILE A 90 5.03 4.92 14.45
C ILE A 90 4.15 4.15 13.46
N ALA A 91 4.03 4.69 12.24
CA ALA A 91 3.39 4.04 11.11
C ALA A 91 4.21 4.29 9.83
N VAL A 92 4.12 3.38 8.87
CA VAL A 92 4.87 3.48 7.62
C VAL A 92 3.92 3.52 6.43
N VAL A 93 4.15 4.45 5.50
CA VAL A 93 3.53 4.50 4.18
C VAL A 93 4.63 4.25 3.16
N ILE A 94 4.57 3.17 2.41
CA ILE A 94 5.68 2.75 1.56
C ILE A 94 5.25 2.53 0.11
N GLN A 95 6.02 3.10 -0.82
CA GLN A 95 6.07 2.73 -2.23
C GLN A 95 7.25 1.77 -2.43
N PRO A 96 7.05 0.45 -2.47
CA PRO A 96 8.15 -0.49 -2.68
C PRO A 96 8.83 -0.24 -4.03
N ILE A 97 10.15 -0.16 -4.04
CA ILE A 97 10.91 0.07 -5.29
C ILE A 97 10.86 -1.18 -6.17
N ASP A 98 11.02 -2.36 -5.59
CA ASP A 98 10.87 -3.66 -6.24
C ASP A 98 10.60 -4.77 -5.20
N ASP A 99 10.49 -6.02 -5.66
CA ASP A 99 10.14 -7.17 -4.82
C ASP A 99 11.21 -7.50 -3.76
N THR A 100 12.44 -7.04 -3.91
CA THR A 100 13.51 -7.30 -2.94
C THR A 100 13.28 -6.61 -1.60
N VAL A 101 12.44 -5.55 -1.58
CA VAL A 101 12.03 -4.83 -0.36
C VAL A 101 11.12 -5.68 0.53
N GLN A 102 10.59 -6.82 0.03
CA GLN A 102 9.72 -7.70 0.82
C GLN A 102 10.30 -8.06 2.18
N SER A 103 11.60 -8.34 2.25
CA SER A 103 12.25 -8.73 3.51
C SER A 103 12.22 -7.62 4.57
N ALA A 104 12.34 -6.37 4.16
CA ALA A 104 12.27 -5.22 5.07
C ALA A 104 10.82 -4.96 5.52
N ILE A 105 9.85 -5.07 4.60
CA ILE A 105 8.43 -4.97 4.96
C ILE A 105 8.03 -6.10 5.92
N GLN A 106 8.56 -7.31 5.75
CA GLN A 106 8.34 -8.39 6.71
C GLN A 106 8.88 -8.04 8.11
N GLN A 107 9.99 -7.32 8.20
CA GLN A 107 10.51 -6.85 9.50
C GLN A 107 9.58 -5.83 10.16
N LEU A 108 8.89 -4.96 9.39
CA LEU A 108 7.83 -4.09 9.95
C LEU A 108 6.70 -4.93 10.55
N VAL A 109 6.26 -5.98 9.85
CA VAL A 109 5.23 -6.90 10.34
C VAL A 109 5.68 -7.60 11.62
N ASP A 110 6.91 -8.10 11.65
CA ASP A 110 7.47 -8.81 12.82
C ASP A 110 7.66 -7.87 14.03
N ALA A 111 7.88 -6.58 13.78
CA ALA A 111 7.96 -5.51 14.78
C ALA A 111 6.58 -4.92 15.17
N GLU A 112 5.49 -5.45 14.61
CA GLU A 112 4.12 -4.97 14.82
C GLU A 112 3.92 -3.48 14.42
N ILE A 113 4.75 -2.95 13.53
CA ILE A 113 4.63 -1.60 13.00
C ILE A 113 3.60 -1.59 11.87
N PRO A 114 2.48 -0.84 11.99
CA PRO A 114 1.46 -0.78 10.95
C PRO A 114 2.01 -0.10 9.70
N TYR A 115 1.65 -0.64 8.53
CA TYR A 115 2.05 -0.04 7.25
C TYR A 115 0.94 -0.04 6.21
N VAL A 116 1.03 0.93 5.30
CA VAL A 116 0.25 1.03 4.07
C VAL A 116 1.21 0.92 2.90
N ALA A 117 0.94 0.00 1.98
CA ALA A 117 1.67 -0.07 0.72
C ALA A 117 0.88 0.63 -0.39
N PHE A 118 1.57 1.35 -1.27
CA PHE A 118 0.92 1.98 -2.42
C PHE A 118 1.74 1.83 -3.70
N ASP A 119 1.07 2.01 -4.85
CA ASP A 119 1.60 1.85 -6.20
C ASP A 119 2.00 0.40 -6.49
N ARG A 120 3.10 -0.08 -5.95
CA ARG A 120 3.56 -1.47 -6.06
C ARG A 120 3.18 -2.25 -4.82
N ILE A 121 2.49 -3.38 -5.03
CA ILE A 121 2.04 -4.24 -3.95
C ILE A 121 2.79 -5.56 -4.02
N ILE A 122 3.50 -5.90 -2.96
CA ILE A 122 4.25 -7.16 -2.87
C ILE A 122 3.35 -8.23 -2.24
N ASP A 123 2.94 -9.22 -3.02
CA ASP A 123 1.96 -10.24 -2.61
C ASP A 123 2.34 -10.96 -1.32
N GLY A 124 3.64 -11.25 -1.12
CA GLY A 124 4.12 -12.00 0.04
C GLY A 124 3.87 -11.31 1.40
N VAL A 125 3.64 -10.01 1.42
CA VAL A 125 3.42 -9.22 2.64
C VAL A 125 2.13 -8.39 2.60
N SER A 126 1.45 -8.33 1.46
CA SER A 126 0.27 -7.48 1.25
C SER A 126 -0.90 -7.76 2.20
N ALA A 127 -1.06 -9.01 2.64
CA ALA A 127 -2.12 -9.41 3.56
C ALA A 127 -1.93 -8.84 4.98
N SER A 128 -0.71 -8.43 5.35
CA SER A 128 -0.38 -7.83 6.65
C SER A 128 -0.47 -6.31 6.65
N ALA A 129 -0.61 -5.68 5.47
CA ALA A 129 -0.78 -4.24 5.37
C ALA A 129 -2.14 -3.79 5.94
N VAL A 130 -2.16 -2.63 6.58
CA VAL A 130 -3.40 -1.96 6.98
C VAL A 130 -4.26 -1.66 5.74
N SER A 131 -3.61 -1.26 4.66
CA SER A 131 -4.24 -1.06 3.35
C SER A 131 -3.21 -1.18 2.22
N ASN A 132 -3.70 -1.57 1.05
CA ASN A 132 -2.95 -1.56 -0.19
C ASN A 132 -3.65 -0.65 -1.19
N VAL A 133 -2.95 0.38 -1.69
CA VAL A 133 -3.48 1.37 -2.62
C VAL A 133 -2.78 1.25 -3.96
N LYS A 134 -3.49 0.80 -5.00
CA LYS A 134 -2.92 0.63 -6.35
C LYS A 134 -3.86 1.13 -7.43
N GLY A 135 -3.30 1.43 -8.60
CA GLY A 135 -4.08 1.68 -9.81
C GLY A 135 -4.78 0.41 -10.33
N ASP A 136 -5.85 0.60 -11.07
CA ASP A 136 -6.53 -0.48 -11.81
C ASP A 136 -5.82 -0.68 -13.17
N ASN A 137 -4.65 -1.32 -13.15
CA ASN A 137 -3.85 -1.52 -14.35
C ASN A 137 -4.53 -2.47 -15.36
N GLU A 138 -5.30 -3.47 -14.89
CA GLU A 138 -6.14 -4.30 -15.75
C GLU A 138 -7.22 -3.47 -16.44
N GLY A 139 -7.91 -2.61 -15.71
CA GLY A 139 -8.91 -1.70 -16.25
C GLY A 139 -8.33 -0.73 -17.29
N ILE A 140 -7.13 -0.22 -17.07
CA ILE A 140 -6.40 0.61 -18.06
C ILE A 140 -6.14 -0.20 -19.33
N GLY A 141 -5.66 -1.44 -19.20
CA GLY A 141 -5.41 -2.33 -20.34
C GLY A 141 -6.70 -2.64 -21.12
N ALA A 142 -7.76 -2.99 -20.41
CA ALA A 142 -9.08 -3.27 -21.00
C ALA A 142 -9.66 -2.04 -21.72
N ALA A 143 -9.59 -0.87 -21.10
CA ALA A 143 -10.06 0.38 -21.70
C ALA A 143 -9.25 0.75 -22.95
N SER A 144 -7.93 0.56 -22.93
CA SER A 144 -7.06 0.78 -24.09
C SER A 144 -7.43 -0.16 -25.23
N ALA A 145 -7.65 -1.45 -24.95
CA ALA A 145 -8.07 -2.41 -25.97
C ALA A 145 -9.44 -2.04 -26.55
N ALA A 146 -10.40 -1.67 -25.72
CA ALA A 146 -11.72 -1.23 -26.15
C ALA A 146 -11.65 0.02 -27.05
N TYR A 147 -10.78 0.98 -26.70
CA TYR A 147 -10.54 2.17 -27.52
C TYR A 147 -10.03 1.80 -28.91
N PHE A 148 -8.99 0.97 -29.02
CA PHE A 148 -8.46 0.54 -30.31
C PHE A 148 -9.50 -0.18 -31.18
N VAL A 149 -10.34 -1.01 -30.58
CA VAL A 149 -11.45 -1.67 -31.27
C VAL A 149 -12.45 -0.62 -31.79
N SER A 150 -12.79 0.40 -31.00
CA SER A 150 -13.68 1.48 -31.42
C SER A 150 -13.10 2.33 -32.54
N GLU A 151 -11.78 2.47 -32.61
CA GLU A 151 -11.06 3.16 -33.69
C GLU A 151 -10.84 2.29 -34.94
N GLY A 152 -11.34 1.06 -34.93
CA GLY A 152 -11.38 0.23 -36.13
C GLY A 152 -10.37 -0.92 -36.18
N LEU A 153 -9.70 -1.23 -35.07
CA LEU A 153 -8.83 -2.41 -34.99
C LEU A 153 -9.60 -3.69 -35.33
N GLN A 154 -9.10 -4.46 -36.28
CA GLN A 154 -9.74 -5.68 -36.76
C GLN A 154 -8.92 -6.93 -36.40
N PRO A 155 -9.56 -8.13 -36.35
CA PRO A 155 -8.83 -9.38 -36.18
C PRO A 155 -7.78 -9.57 -37.28
N GLY A 156 -6.52 -9.72 -36.85
CA GLY A 156 -5.36 -9.85 -37.74
C GLY A 156 -4.52 -8.59 -37.90
N ASP A 157 -4.97 -7.46 -37.38
CA ASP A 157 -4.17 -6.23 -37.35
C ASP A 157 -2.98 -6.37 -36.38
N ALA A 158 -1.90 -5.69 -36.69
CA ALA A 158 -0.71 -5.69 -35.83
C ALA A 158 -0.85 -4.69 -34.68
N VAL A 159 -0.59 -5.14 -33.49
CA VAL A 159 -0.51 -4.29 -32.28
C VAL A 159 0.90 -4.36 -31.73
N TYR A 160 1.51 -3.20 -31.45
CA TYR A 160 2.81 -3.14 -30.81
C TYR A 160 2.63 -2.94 -29.30
N VAL A 161 3.21 -3.86 -28.53
CA VAL A 161 3.23 -3.79 -27.06
C VAL A 161 4.68 -3.53 -26.62
N TYR A 162 4.89 -2.43 -25.91
CA TYR A 162 6.18 -2.14 -25.30
C TYR A 162 6.18 -2.72 -23.89
N GLN A 163 7.09 -3.67 -23.65
CA GLN A 163 7.27 -4.21 -22.33
C GLN A 163 8.01 -3.20 -21.45
N GLY A 164 7.43 -2.89 -20.31
CA GLY A 164 8.06 -2.06 -19.29
C GLY A 164 9.06 -2.84 -18.45
N ASP A 165 9.34 -2.33 -17.25
CA ASP A 165 10.20 -2.97 -16.28
C ASP A 165 9.57 -4.27 -15.78
N THR A 166 10.28 -5.40 -15.94
CA THR A 166 9.82 -6.74 -15.53
C THR A 166 10.02 -7.02 -14.05
N SER A 167 10.73 -6.16 -13.32
CA SER A 167 10.89 -6.25 -11.86
C SER A 167 9.71 -5.64 -11.09
N SER A 168 8.75 -5.05 -11.78
CA SER A 168 7.58 -4.43 -11.18
C SER A 168 6.41 -5.40 -11.09
N VAL A 169 5.86 -5.61 -9.91
CA VAL A 169 4.61 -6.36 -9.67
C VAL A 169 3.36 -5.70 -10.25
N THR A 170 3.50 -4.55 -10.88
CA THR A 170 2.39 -3.81 -11.50
C THR A 170 2.23 -4.09 -13.01
N THR A 171 3.06 -4.95 -13.57
CA THR A 171 2.96 -5.34 -15.00
C THR A 171 2.08 -6.55 -15.24
#